data_31cac817e680652429bb4b84da6cc599
#
_entry.id   31cac817e680652429bb4b84da6cc599
#
_cell.length_a   1.000
_cell.length_b   1.000
_cell.length_c   1.000
_cell.angle_alpha   90.00
_cell.angle_beta   90.00
_cell.angle_gamma   90.00
#
_symmetry.space_group_name_H-M   'P 1'
#
loop_
_entity.id
_entity.type
_entity.pdbx_description
1 polymer ?
#
loop_
_entity_poly.entity_id
_entity_poly.type
_entity_poly.pdbx_seq_one_letter_code
_entity_poly.pdbx_strand_id
1 'polypeptide(L)'
;MKQHDHRRRSDNNRFDHERLRFAIRASGLYTGSFARRIGLPDSEALYDVLTGLAPLSPELARRIHVCYPQIDLEWLMTGRIRGFEPPVFGQSDV
;
A
#
# COMPACT_ATOMS: atom_id res chain seq x y z
N MET A 1 28.15 -1.25 -4.59
CA MET A 1 27.95 -1.12 -3.71
C MET A 1 26.82 -0.41 -3.18
N LYS A 2 26.77 0.77 -3.14
CA LYS A 2 25.69 1.42 -2.74
C LYS A 2 24.53 1.13 -3.51
N GLN A 3 24.59 0.79 -4.70
CA GLN A 3 23.52 0.51 -5.49
C GLN A 3 22.69 -0.57 -4.98
N HIS A 4 23.23 -1.51 -4.32
CA HIS A 4 22.47 -2.59 -3.82
C HIS A 4 21.46 -2.11 -2.82
N ASP A 5 21.83 -1.25 -1.92
CA ASP A 5 20.92 -0.76 -0.94
C ASP A 5 19.81 0.01 -1.57
N HIS A 6 20.13 0.79 -2.55
CA HIS A 6 19.14 1.51 -3.23
C HIS A 6 18.14 0.62 -3.87
N ARG A 7 18.59 -0.42 -4.49
CA ARG A 7 17.70 -1.31 -5.14
C ARG A 7 16.77 -1.94 -4.17
N ARG A 8 17.23 -2.36 -3.03
CA ARG A 8 16.41 -2.97 -2.08
C ARG A 8 15.35 -2.02 -1.61
N ARG A 9 15.68 -0.81 -1.35
CA ARG A 9 14.74 0.14 -0.93
C ARG A 9 13.71 0.39 -1.98
N SER A 10 14.10 0.46 -3.21
CA SER A 10 13.17 0.67 -4.29
C SER A 10 12.18 -0.46 -4.42
N ASP A 11 12.62 -1.67 -4.23
CA ASP A 11 11.72 -2.79 -4.33
C ASP A 11 10.65 -2.74 -3.27
N ASN A 12 10.99 -2.39 -2.05
CA ASN A 12 10.01 -2.27 -1.01
C ASN A 12 9.02 -1.19 -1.34
N ASN A 13 9.51 -0.06 -1.81
CA ASN A 13 8.63 1.04 -2.14
C ASN A 13 7.72 0.68 -3.31
N ARG A 14 8.20 -0.17 -4.19
CA ARG A 14 7.39 -0.57 -5.31
C ARG A 14 6.21 -1.41 -4.88
N PHE A 15 6.40 -2.30 -3.92
CA PHE A 15 5.29 -3.08 -3.43
C PHE A 15 4.30 -2.20 -2.68
N ASP A 16 4.80 -1.21 -1.92
CA ASP A 16 3.92 -0.28 -1.25
C ASP A 16 3.14 0.51 -2.29
N HIS A 17 3.80 0.90 -3.35
CA HIS A 17 3.18 1.64 -4.44
C HIS A 17 2.00 0.84 -5.01
N GLU A 18 2.16 -0.44 -5.20
CA GLU A 18 1.10 -1.24 -5.77
C GLU A 18 -0.06 -1.42 -4.81
N ARG A 19 0.22 -1.57 -3.53
CA ARG A 19 -0.85 -1.70 -2.57
C ARG A 19 -1.64 -0.41 -2.46
N LEU A 20 -0.95 0.73 -2.49
CA LEU A 20 -1.66 2.00 -2.44
C LEU A 20 -2.50 2.20 -3.70
N ARG A 21 -1.96 1.82 -4.86
CA ARG A 21 -2.71 1.96 -6.08
C ARG A 21 -3.97 1.10 -6.03
N PHE A 22 -3.87 -0.09 -5.46
CA PHE A 22 -5.03 -0.94 -5.32
C PHE A 22 -6.09 -0.26 -4.46
N ALA A 23 -5.69 0.35 -3.35
CA ALA A 23 -6.65 1.00 -2.47
C ALA A 23 -7.34 2.17 -3.19
N ILE A 24 -6.59 2.96 -3.94
CA ILE A 24 -7.18 4.08 -4.64
C ILE A 24 -8.17 3.57 -5.69
N ARG A 25 -7.82 2.53 -6.42
CA ARG A 25 -8.73 1.98 -7.39
C ARG A 25 -9.96 1.40 -6.75
N ALA A 26 -9.80 0.71 -5.65
CA ALA A 26 -10.93 0.11 -4.96
C ALA A 26 -11.89 1.17 -4.46
N SER A 27 -11.38 2.37 -4.17
CA SER A 27 -12.24 3.43 -3.68
C SER A 27 -13.09 4.04 -4.80
N GLY A 28 -12.66 3.88 -6.03
CA GLY A 28 -13.35 4.51 -7.14
C GLY A 28 -13.06 5.99 -7.27
N LEU A 29 -12.12 6.52 -6.51
CA LEU A 29 -11.83 7.94 -6.52
C LEU A 29 -10.52 8.21 -7.22
N TYR A 30 -10.35 9.45 -7.68
CA TYR A 30 -9.05 9.88 -8.16
C TYR A 30 -8.16 10.14 -6.96
N THR A 31 -6.87 10.21 -7.19
CA THR A 31 -5.89 10.34 -6.12
C THR A 31 -6.17 11.54 -5.22
N GLY A 32 -6.50 12.68 -5.80
CA GLY A 32 -6.76 13.86 -4.99
C GLY A 32 -7.98 13.71 -4.11
N SER A 33 -9.03 13.10 -4.63
CA SER A 33 -10.24 12.89 -3.84
C SER A 33 -9.99 11.84 -2.76
N PHE A 34 -9.20 10.83 -3.09
CA PHE A 34 -8.87 9.81 -2.13
C PHE A 34 -8.07 10.44 -0.97
N ALA A 35 -7.13 11.33 -1.28
CA ALA A 35 -6.35 11.99 -0.25
C ALA A 35 -7.27 12.73 0.71
N ARG A 36 -8.22 13.46 0.16
CA ARG A 36 -9.12 14.21 1.01
C ARG A 36 -9.98 13.28 1.84
N ARG A 37 -10.43 12.20 1.27
CA ARG A 37 -11.29 11.28 1.98
C ARG A 37 -10.58 10.69 3.19
N ILE A 38 -9.29 10.45 3.11
CA ILE A 38 -8.59 9.87 4.24
C ILE A 38 -7.94 10.93 5.12
N GLY A 39 -8.29 12.20 4.89
CA GLY A 39 -7.90 13.25 5.81
C GLY A 39 -6.57 13.92 5.56
N LEU A 40 -6.05 13.82 4.35
CA LEU A 40 -4.80 14.48 4.04
C LEU A 40 -5.06 15.86 3.46
N PRO A 41 -4.16 16.81 3.70
CA PRO A 41 -4.36 18.16 3.18
C PRO A 41 -4.22 18.22 1.67
N ASP A 42 -3.43 17.32 1.09
CA ASP A 42 -3.28 17.27 -0.35
C ASP A 42 -2.82 15.88 -0.71
N SER A 43 -2.49 15.64 -1.96
CA SER A 43 -2.13 14.31 -2.40
C SER A 43 -0.63 14.07 -2.46
N GLU A 44 0.17 14.99 -1.94
CA GLU A 44 1.61 14.84 -2.06
C GLU A 44 2.14 13.57 -1.42
N ALA A 45 1.66 13.25 -0.23
CA ALA A 45 2.12 12.05 0.45
C ALA A 45 1.77 10.80 -0.35
N LEU A 46 0.63 10.81 -1.03
CA LEU A 46 0.26 9.67 -1.84
C LEU A 46 1.16 9.54 -3.05
N TYR A 47 1.48 10.66 -3.69
CA TYR A 47 2.35 10.60 -4.86
C TYR A 47 3.75 10.17 -4.48
N ASP A 48 4.23 10.52 -3.29
CA ASP A 48 5.53 10.06 -2.85
C ASP A 48 5.56 8.53 -2.79
N VAL A 49 4.49 7.92 -2.30
CA VAL A 49 4.44 6.47 -2.25
C VAL A 49 4.25 5.91 -3.65
N LEU A 50 3.37 6.50 -4.44
CA LEU A 50 3.08 5.99 -5.77
C LEU A 50 4.28 6.04 -6.69
N THR A 51 5.19 6.98 -6.47
CA THR A 51 6.37 7.10 -7.30
C THR A 51 7.58 6.38 -6.70
N GLY A 52 7.40 5.74 -5.57
CA GLY A 52 8.49 4.98 -4.97
C GLY A 52 9.44 5.80 -4.15
N LEU A 53 9.12 7.07 -3.90
CA LEU A 53 9.98 7.92 -3.11
C LEU A 53 9.86 7.67 -1.63
N ALA A 54 8.76 7.12 -1.19
CA ALA A 54 8.51 6.88 0.22
C ALA A 54 7.74 5.61 0.43
N PRO A 55 7.89 4.96 1.57
CA PRO A 55 7.10 3.77 1.86
C PRO A 55 5.71 4.17 2.31
N LEU A 56 4.81 3.22 2.30
CA LEU A 56 3.46 3.43 2.82
C LEU A 56 3.56 3.34 4.33
N SER A 57 3.53 4.48 4.99
CA SER A 57 3.77 4.52 6.44
C SER A 57 2.60 3.91 7.20
N PRO A 58 2.84 3.48 8.43
CA PRO A 58 1.76 2.94 9.24
C PRO A 58 0.63 3.95 9.45
N GLU A 59 0.98 5.23 9.58
CA GLU A 59 -0.05 6.21 9.78
C GLU A 59 -0.92 6.35 8.54
N LEU A 60 -0.31 6.36 7.37
CA LEU A 60 -1.07 6.47 6.13
C LEU A 60 -1.94 5.22 5.97
N ALA A 61 -1.40 4.05 6.26
CA ALA A 61 -2.16 2.82 6.15
C ALA A 61 -3.37 2.85 7.10
N ARG A 62 -3.19 3.38 8.29
CA ARG A 62 -4.29 3.46 9.22
C ARG A 62 -5.36 4.40 8.74
N ARG A 63 -5.01 5.54 8.16
CA ARG A 63 -5.98 6.45 7.63
C ARG A 63 -6.81 5.78 6.54
N ILE A 64 -6.15 5.00 5.70
CA ILE A 64 -6.87 4.29 4.65
C ILE A 64 -7.81 3.26 5.26
N HIS A 65 -7.33 2.50 6.23
CA HIS A 65 -8.15 1.46 6.83
C HIS A 65 -9.36 2.01 7.55
N VAL A 66 -9.21 3.17 8.19
CA VAL A 66 -10.33 3.76 8.89
C VAL A 66 -11.46 4.10 7.91
N CYS A 67 -11.12 4.60 6.75
CA CYS A 67 -12.14 4.95 5.77
C CYS A 67 -12.60 3.77 4.94
N TYR A 68 -11.75 2.78 4.78
CA TYR A 68 -12.07 1.61 3.98
C TYR A 68 -11.71 0.36 4.78
N PRO A 69 -12.53 0.04 5.80
CA PRO A 69 -12.17 -1.06 6.71
C PRO A 69 -12.08 -2.41 6.04
N GLN A 70 -12.68 -2.56 4.86
CA GLN A 70 -12.58 -3.81 4.17
C GLN A 70 -11.19 -4.05 3.59
N ILE A 71 -10.34 -3.01 3.56
CA ILE A 71 -8.97 -3.18 3.14
C ILE A 71 -8.16 -3.43 4.39
N ASP A 72 -7.57 -4.61 4.47
CA ASP A 72 -6.88 -5.03 5.67
C ASP A 72 -5.67 -4.16 6.00
N LEU A 73 -5.55 -3.74 7.25
CA LEU A 73 -4.47 -2.88 7.66
C LEU A 73 -3.12 -3.56 7.54
N GLU A 74 -3.04 -4.79 7.99
CA GLU A 74 -1.76 -5.48 7.92
C GLU A 74 -1.33 -5.69 6.49
N TRP A 75 -2.28 -6.00 5.61
CA TRP A 75 -1.93 -6.16 4.21
C TRP A 75 -1.39 -4.85 3.63
N LEU A 76 -1.99 -3.72 4.01
CA LEU A 76 -1.51 -2.45 3.53
C LEU A 76 -0.07 -2.20 3.97
N MET A 77 0.26 -2.60 5.16
CA MET A 77 1.59 -2.34 5.68
C MET A 77 2.63 -3.35 5.26
N THR A 78 2.23 -4.60 5.11
CA THR A 78 3.21 -5.66 4.91
C THR A 78 3.01 -6.49 3.67
N GLY A 79 1.84 -6.43 3.07
CA GLY A 79 1.52 -7.28 1.95
C GLY A 79 1.00 -8.65 2.36
N ARG A 80 0.86 -8.90 3.66
CA ARG A 80 0.35 -10.17 4.12
C ARG A 80 -1.08 -10.06 4.53
N ILE A 81 -1.87 -11.09 4.25
CA ILE A 81 -3.26 -11.09 4.63
C ILE A 81 -3.41 -11.94 5.86
N ARG A 82 -3.75 -11.31 6.98
CA ARG A 82 -3.88 -12.01 8.19
C ARG A 82 -4.97 -13.01 8.18
N GLY A 83 -4.78 -14.17 8.64
CA GLY A 83 -5.78 -15.19 8.68
C GLY A 83 -6.11 -15.79 7.35
N PHE A 84 -5.43 -15.44 6.29
CA PHE A 84 -5.71 -16.00 4.99
C PHE A 84 -4.53 -16.82 4.55
N GLU A 85 -4.80 -18.03 4.13
CA GLU A 85 -3.77 -18.87 3.68
C GLU A 85 -3.75 -18.94 2.26
N PRO A 86 -2.95 -18.29 1.65
CA PRO A 86 -2.97 -18.28 0.22
C PRO A 86 -2.57 -19.54 -0.30
N PRO A 87 -2.12 -20.13 -0.05
CA PRO A 87 -1.64 -21.15 -0.59
C PRO A 87 -2.20 -21.84 -1.28
N VAL A 88 -2.84 -21.63 -1.01
CA VAL A 88 -3.52 -22.16 -1.64
C VAL A 88 -3.08 -22.52 -2.78
N PHE A 89 -2.74 -21.96 -3.34
CA PHE A 89 -2.41 -22.26 -4.46
C PHE A 89 -1.44 -22.97 -4.47
N GLY A 90 -0.97 -22.68 -4.31
CA GLY A 90 -0.01 -23.17 -4.42
C GLY A 90 0.21 -24.35 -3.79
N GLN A 91 0.28 -24.42 -2.98
CA GLN A 91 0.59 -25.39 -2.36
C GLN A 91 -0.22 -26.36 -2.33
N SER A 92 -0.93 -26.18 -2.36
CA SER A 92 -1.67 -27.02 -2.29
C SER A 92 -1.61 -27.94 -3.13
N ASP A 93 -1.41 -27.83 -3.64
CA ASP A 93 -1.37 -28.62 -4.41
C ASP A 93 -0.80 -29.42 -4.33
N VAL A 94 -0.54 -29.15 -3.76
CA VAL A 94 0.12 -29.88 -3.71
C VAL A 94 0.02 -30.69 -3.58
#